data_4943881f940da2cbec46d9a3950701e4
#
_entry.id   4943881f940da2cbec46d9a3950701e4
#
_cell.length_a   1.000
_cell.length_b   1.000
_cell.length_c   1.000
_cell.angle_alpha   90.00
_cell.angle_beta   90.00
_cell.angle_gamma   90.00
#
_symmetry.space_group_name_H-M   'P 1'
#
loop_
_entity.id
_entity.type
_entity.pdbx_description
1 polymer ?
#
loop_
_entity_poly.entity_id
_entity_poly.type
_entity_poly.pdbx_seq_one_letter_code
_entity_poly.pdbx_strand_id
1 'polypeptide(L)'
;IRLNSKKNPKMPHKNHNYEKESEKFYDNIAQHFDHSFDGFLASFFKKFIVKHLEVPKDASILDIGCANGTLLSMLSKQTNISGAGLDISSEMVKVASQRHPQFEFKQGSAEAVPFPKNDFDIITCSASFHHFPHPDRFLDEASRLLKQDGRLVIAEIHIPVVTKLYNWRLNRFSTEGDVKVYQPKELVSLFQEKGWKIVNHKIFLQIQYYELQKL
;
A
#
# COMPACT_ATOMS: atom_id res chain seq x y z
N ILE A 1 -23.62 30.84 19.76
CA ILE A 1 -22.53 31.05 18.78
C ILE A 1 -22.49 29.80 17.90
N ARG A 2 -23.02 29.89 16.66
CA ARG A 2 -23.04 28.79 15.70
C ARG A 2 -21.65 28.72 15.04
N LEU A 3 -20.95 27.61 15.23
CA LEU A 3 -19.72 27.30 14.50
C LEU A 3 -20.11 26.93 13.05
N ASN A 4 -19.74 27.78 12.12
CA ASN A 4 -19.85 27.55 10.68
C ASN A 4 -18.91 26.39 10.29
N SER A 5 -19.48 25.24 9.96
CA SER A 5 -18.75 24.19 9.27
C SER A 5 -18.38 24.68 7.86
N LYS A 6 -17.12 25.02 7.65
CA LYS A 6 -16.57 25.30 6.32
C LYS A 6 -16.67 24.03 5.48
N LYS A 7 -17.67 23.97 4.60
CA LYS A 7 -17.77 22.97 3.54
C LYS A 7 -16.49 23.07 2.69
N ASN A 8 -15.71 21.98 2.67
CA ASN A 8 -14.64 21.84 1.69
C ASN A 8 -15.22 22.00 0.28
N PRO A 9 -14.58 22.78 -0.60
CA PRO A 9 -15.04 22.91 -1.98
C PRO A 9 -14.93 21.54 -2.66
N LYS A 10 -16.07 20.97 -3.08
CA LYS A 10 -16.12 19.82 -3.98
C LYS A 10 -15.44 20.22 -5.28
N MET A 11 -14.23 19.69 -5.52
CA MET A 11 -13.62 19.79 -6.83
C MET A 11 -14.39 18.95 -7.85
N PRO A 12 -14.53 19.38 -9.10
CA PRO A 12 -15.20 18.59 -10.13
C PRO A 12 -14.35 17.36 -10.42
N HIS A 13 -14.77 16.20 -9.86
CA HIS A 13 -14.18 14.92 -10.21
C HIS A 13 -14.59 14.60 -11.67
N LYS A 14 -13.63 14.55 -12.60
CA LYS A 14 -13.77 13.64 -13.73
C LYS A 14 -14.12 12.27 -13.13
N ASN A 15 -15.00 11.51 -13.78
CA ASN A 15 -15.30 10.13 -13.39
C ASN A 15 -14.04 9.27 -13.61
N HIS A 16 -13.04 9.42 -12.75
CA HIS A 16 -11.85 8.59 -12.75
C HIS A 16 -12.18 7.26 -12.11
N ASN A 17 -11.98 6.18 -12.84
CA ASN A 17 -11.93 4.85 -12.26
C ASN A 17 -10.46 4.52 -11.98
N TYR A 18 -9.97 5.01 -10.83
CA TYR A 18 -8.58 4.89 -10.41
C TYR A 18 -8.09 3.43 -10.43
N GLU A 19 -8.90 2.48 -9.97
CA GLU A 19 -8.53 1.07 -9.98
C GLU A 19 -8.31 0.53 -11.39
N LYS A 20 -9.18 0.85 -12.35
CA LYS A 20 -9.01 0.45 -13.76
C LYS A 20 -7.84 1.15 -14.43
N GLU A 21 -7.55 2.39 -14.06
CA GLU A 21 -6.40 3.12 -14.56
C GLU A 21 -5.11 2.47 -14.06
N SER A 22 -5.03 2.15 -12.76
CA SER A 22 -3.91 1.42 -12.16
C SER A 22 -3.75 0.01 -12.76
N GLU A 23 -4.83 -0.78 -12.83
CA GLU A 23 -4.81 -2.11 -13.44
C GLU A 23 -4.20 -2.05 -14.83
N LYS A 24 -4.73 -1.20 -15.71
CA LYS A 24 -4.26 -1.05 -17.09
C LYS A 24 -2.80 -0.59 -17.18
N PHE A 25 -2.40 0.35 -16.33
CA PHE A 25 -1.04 0.88 -16.33
C PHE A 25 -0.04 -0.23 -15.92
N TYR A 26 -0.31 -0.90 -14.80
CA TYR A 26 0.58 -1.93 -14.27
C TYR A 26 0.57 -3.22 -15.09
N ASP A 27 -0.55 -3.59 -15.75
CA ASP A 27 -0.58 -4.67 -16.74
C ASP A 27 0.41 -4.43 -17.89
N ASN A 28 0.48 -3.18 -18.38
CA ASN A 28 1.37 -2.85 -19.50
C ASN A 28 2.86 -2.93 -19.14
N ILE A 29 3.25 -2.66 -17.90
CA ILE A 29 4.66 -2.64 -17.50
C ILE A 29 5.11 -3.90 -16.74
N ALA A 30 4.19 -4.83 -16.42
CA ALA A 30 4.44 -5.96 -15.53
C ALA A 30 5.69 -6.78 -15.89
N GLN A 31 5.90 -7.09 -17.18
CA GLN A 31 7.05 -7.88 -17.64
C GLN A 31 8.39 -7.18 -17.44
N HIS A 32 8.40 -5.85 -17.41
CA HIS A 32 9.60 -5.03 -17.33
C HIS A 32 9.61 -4.13 -16.08
N PHE A 33 8.73 -4.40 -15.12
CA PHE A 33 8.53 -3.57 -13.93
C PHE A 33 9.84 -3.22 -13.21
N ASP A 34 10.73 -4.19 -13.00
CA ASP A 34 12.01 -3.95 -12.31
C ASP A 34 12.93 -2.97 -13.06
N HIS A 35 12.72 -2.79 -14.36
CA HIS A 35 13.46 -1.85 -15.22
C HIS A 35 12.70 -0.57 -15.49
N SER A 36 11.47 -0.44 -15.00
CA SER A 36 10.68 0.79 -15.06
C SER A 36 11.11 1.80 -13.99
N PHE A 37 10.71 3.06 -14.18
CA PHE A 37 10.94 4.10 -13.18
C PHE A 37 10.20 3.79 -11.86
N ASP A 38 8.98 3.27 -11.93
CA ASP A 38 8.17 2.90 -10.77
C ASP A 38 8.78 1.71 -10.02
N GLY A 39 9.25 0.70 -10.73
CA GLY A 39 9.95 -0.44 -10.12
C GLY A 39 11.24 -0.02 -9.43
N PHE A 40 12.00 0.89 -10.04
CA PHE A 40 13.18 1.48 -9.41
C PHE A 40 12.83 2.23 -8.12
N LEU A 41 11.85 3.13 -8.16
CA LEU A 41 11.38 3.84 -6.96
C LEU A 41 10.84 2.88 -5.90
N ALA A 42 9.95 1.96 -6.27
CA ALA A 42 9.40 0.96 -5.35
C ALA A 42 10.48 0.14 -4.64
N SER A 43 11.65 -0.08 -5.29
CA SER A 43 12.76 -0.81 -4.69
C SER A 43 13.31 -0.15 -3.41
N PHE A 44 13.26 1.18 -3.30
CA PHE A 44 13.70 1.89 -2.10
C PHE A 44 12.74 1.66 -0.93
N PHE A 45 11.43 1.68 -1.19
CA PHE A 45 10.41 1.41 -0.16
C PHE A 45 10.50 -0.03 0.34
N LYS A 46 10.65 -1.00 -0.56
CA LYS A 46 10.84 -2.41 -0.23
C LYS A 46 12.09 -2.62 0.64
N LYS A 47 13.22 -2.05 0.23
CA LYS A 47 14.47 -2.11 1.02
C LYS A 47 14.33 -1.43 2.38
N PHE A 48 13.54 -0.34 2.45
CA PHE A 48 13.29 0.35 3.72
C PHE A 48 12.46 -0.53 4.66
N ILE A 49 11.39 -1.16 4.18
CA ILE A 49 10.61 -2.14 4.95
C ILE A 49 11.52 -3.27 5.45
N VAL A 50 12.26 -3.93 4.54
CA VAL A 50 13.15 -5.05 4.86
C VAL A 50 14.19 -4.70 5.93
N LYS A 51 14.68 -3.45 5.92
CA LYS A 51 15.67 -2.96 6.90
C LYS A 51 15.07 -2.71 8.28
N HIS A 52 13.81 -2.31 8.35
CA HIS A 52 13.22 -1.79 9.60
C HIS A 52 12.15 -2.68 10.22
N LEU A 53 11.57 -3.59 9.43
CA LEU A 53 10.57 -4.54 9.89
C LEU A 53 11.24 -5.77 10.49
N GLU A 54 10.96 -6.01 11.77
CA GLU A 54 11.31 -7.30 12.42
C GLU A 54 10.22 -8.32 12.09
N VAL A 55 10.59 -9.36 11.36
CA VAL A 55 9.70 -10.45 10.96
C VAL A 55 9.92 -11.64 11.86
N PRO A 56 8.91 -12.10 12.64
CA PRO A 56 8.99 -13.32 13.41
C PRO A 56 9.22 -14.53 12.50
N LYS A 57 9.88 -15.54 13.04
CA LYS A 57 10.03 -16.83 12.35
C LYS A 57 8.65 -17.44 12.11
N ASP A 58 8.47 -18.02 10.91
CA ASP A 58 7.23 -18.68 10.48
C ASP A 58 5.99 -17.74 10.43
N ALA A 59 6.21 -16.42 10.38
CA ALA A 59 5.13 -15.45 10.25
C ALA A 59 4.37 -15.61 8.94
N SER A 60 3.04 -15.45 8.99
CA SER A 60 2.17 -15.29 7.82
C SER A 60 2.12 -13.82 7.39
N ILE A 61 2.49 -13.53 6.14
CA ILE A 61 2.60 -12.17 5.61
C ILE A 61 1.76 -12.01 4.36
N LEU A 62 0.94 -10.96 4.31
CA LEU A 62 0.23 -10.53 3.11
C LEU A 62 0.81 -9.20 2.60
N ASP A 63 1.23 -9.17 1.35
CA ASP A 63 1.69 -7.94 0.69
C ASP A 63 0.57 -7.38 -0.22
N ILE A 64 0.06 -6.19 0.10
CA ILE A 64 -1.00 -5.50 -0.66
C ILE A 64 -0.37 -4.51 -1.63
N GLY A 65 -0.73 -4.62 -2.92
CA GLY A 65 -0.02 -3.97 -4.02
C GLY A 65 1.35 -4.64 -4.22
N CYS A 66 1.37 -5.98 -4.25
CA CYS A 66 2.60 -6.77 -4.21
C CYS A 66 3.44 -6.68 -5.49
N ALA A 67 2.88 -6.13 -6.58
CA ALA A 67 3.49 -6.11 -7.91
C ALA A 67 4.06 -7.50 -8.29
N ASN A 68 5.32 -7.58 -8.62
CA ASN A 68 5.99 -8.82 -9.02
C ASN A 68 6.45 -9.72 -7.84
N GLY A 69 5.97 -9.50 -6.60
CA GLY A 69 6.25 -10.33 -5.43
C GLY A 69 7.64 -10.17 -4.79
N THR A 70 8.41 -9.17 -5.23
CA THR A 70 9.80 -8.98 -4.80
C THR A 70 9.92 -8.73 -3.29
N LEU A 71 8.99 -8.00 -2.63
CA LEU A 71 9.06 -7.73 -1.19
C LEU A 71 8.98 -9.02 -0.37
N LEU A 72 8.04 -9.91 -0.67
CA LEU A 72 7.92 -11.22 -0.02
C LEU A 72 9.20 -12.05 -0.20
N SER A 73 9.77 -12.06 -1.40
CA SER A 73 11.05 -12.72 -1.67
C SER A 73 12.21 -12.14 -0.86
N MET A 74 12.23 -10.82 -0.64
CA MET A 74 13.26 -10.19 0.18
C MET A 74 13.10 -10.55 1.67
N LEU A 75 11.87 -10.56 2.19
CA LEU A 75 11.57 -10.91 3.58
C LEU A 75 11.87 -12.39 3.86
N SER A 76 11.57 -13.28 2.91
CA SER A 76 11.84 -14.72 3.06
C SER A 76 13.32 -15.08 3.10
N LYS A 77 14.20 -14.18 2.67
CA LYS A 77 15.66 -14.34 2.81
C LYS A 77 16.16 -14.06 4.23
N GLN A 78 15.39 -13.33 5.03
CA GLN A 78 15.74 -13.01 6.41
C GLN A 78 15.30 -14.12 7.38
N THR A 79 14.12 -14.68 7.15
CA THR A 79 13.53 -15.73 8.01
C THR A 79 12.51 -16.55 7.22
N ASN A 80 12.16 -17.74 7.72
CA ASN A 80 11.06 -18.51 7.12
C ASN A 80 9.73 -17.78 7.30
N ILE A 81 8.96 -17.64 6.22
CA ILE A 81 7.63 -17.02 6.21
C ILE A 81 6.65 -17.82 5.36
N SER A 82 5.36 -17.67 5.68
CA SER A 82 4.25 -18.02 4.80
C SER A 82 3.78 -16.73 4.11
N GLY A 83 4.00 -16.59 2.81
CA GLY A 83 3.73 -15.36 2.07
C GLY A 83 2.52 -15.45 1.16
N ALA A 84 1.73 -14.38 1.11
CA ALA A 84 0.68 -14.16 0.13
C ALA A 84 0.77 -12.73 -0.42
N GLY A 85 0.33 -12.52 -1.66
CA GLY A 85 0.31 -11.22 -2.30
C GLY A 85 -1.03 -10.92 -2.98
N LEU A 86 -1.42 -9.65 -2.95
CA LEU A 86 -2.57 -9.13 -3.68
C LEU A 86 -2.12 -7.98 -4.58
N ASP A 87 -2.56 -7.99 -5.82
CA ASP A 87 -2.37 -6.87 -6.74
C ASP A 87 -3.61 -6.68 -7.62
N ILE A 88 -3.87 -5.43 -8.03
CA ILE A 88 -4.98 -5.12 -8.93
C ILE A 88 -4.70 -5.59 -10.35
N SER A 89 -3.42 -5.64 -10.76
CA SER A 89 -2.95 -6.05 -12.07
C SER A 89 -2.86 -7.58 -12.19
N SER A 90 -3.60 -8.15 -13.14
CA SER A 90 -3.56 -9.58 -13.43
C SER A 90 -2.20 -10.02 -13.96
N GLU A 91 -1.53 -9.18 -14.75
CA GLU A 91 -0.20 -9.49 -15.30
C GLU A 91 0.89 -9.41 -14.21
N MET A 92 0.78 -8.49 -13.23
CA MET A 92 1.67 -8.49 -12.05
C MET A 92 1.54 -9.78 -11.25
N VAL A 93 0.31 -10.22 -10.95
CA VAL A 93 0.02 -11.49 -10.26
C VAL A 93 0.63 -12.68 -11.00
N LYS A 94 0.50 -12.72 -12.32
CA LYS A 94 1.08 -13.77 -13.16
C LYS A 94 2.61 -13.77 -13.08
N VAL A 95 3.25 -12.61 -13.19
CA VAL A 95 4.71 -12.47 -13.05
C VAL A 95 5.16 -12.89 -11.67
N ALA A 96 4.46 -12.46 -10.61
CA ALA A 96 4.76 -12.81 -9.23
C ALA A 96 4.68 -14.33 -8.99
N SER A 97 3.60 -14.97 -9.47
CA SER A 97 3.39 -16.42 -9.34
C SER A 97 4.46 -17.25 -10.08
N GLN A 98 4.92 -16.76 -11.23
CA GLN A 98 5.98 -17.42 -11.99
C GLN A 98 7.35 -17.27 -11.30
N ARG A 99 7.64 -16.11 -10.76
CA ARG A 99 8.93 -15.81 -10.11
C ARG A 99 9.06 -16.41 -8.71
N HIS A 100 7.94 -16.51 -7.99
CA HIS A 100 7.90 -16.90 -6.59
C HIS A 100 6.80 -17.96 -6.32
N PRO A 101 6.90 -19.16 -6.94
CA PRO A 101 5.87 -20.20 -6.88
C PRO A 101 5.62 -20.76 -5.46
N GLN A 102 6.48 -20.43 -4.49
CA GLN A 102 6.33 -20.80 -3.08
C GLN A 102 5.29 -19.93 -2.34
N PHE A 103 4.82 -18.83 -2.93
CA PHE A 103 3.85 -17.92 -2.34
C PHE A 103 2.53 -17.95 -3.11
N GLU A 104 1.44 -17.61 -2.44
CA GLU A 104 0.12 -17.47 -3.05
C GLU A 104 -0.09 -16.03 -3.53
N PHE A 105 -0.48 -15.84 -4.80
CA PHE A 105 -0.81 -14.52 -5.34
C PHE A 105 -2.22 -14.49 -5.91
N LYS A 106 -2.97 -13.42 -5.59
CA LYS A 106 -4.33 -13.21 -6.09
C LYS A 106 -4.48 -11.83 -6.70
N GLN A 107 -5.29 -11.76 -7.77
CA GLN A 107 -5.76 -10.49 -8.29
C GLN A 107 -6.93 -9.99 -7.44
N GLY A 108 -6.96 -8.69 -7.14
CA GLY A 108 -8.08 -8.09 -6.43
C GLY A 108 -7.82 -6.66 -5.98
N SER A 109 -8.89 -6.03 -5.50
CA SER A 109 -8.85 -4.71 -4.89
C SER A 109 -8.38 -4.78 -3.43
N ALA A 110 -7.59 -3.80 -3.02
CA ALA A 110 -7.21 -3.62 -1.61
C ALA A 110 -8.42 -3.32 -0.71
N GLU A 111 -9.54 -2.88 -1.29
CA GLU A 111 -10.79 -2.55 -0.59
C GLU A 111 -11.74 -3.76 -0.42
N ALA A 112 -11.40 -4.92 -1.02
CA ALA A 112 -12.19 -6.16 -0.97
C ALA A 112 -11.25 -7.37 -1.16
N VAL A 113 -10.46 -7.67 -0.14
CA VAL A 113 -9.36 -8.62 -0.21
C VAL A 113 -9.85 -10.08 -0.11
N PRO A 114 -9.57 -10.95 -1.11
CA PRO A 114 -10.12 -12.32 -1.18
C PRO A 114 -9.32 -13.33 -0.34
N PHE A 115 -9.02 -12.96 0.91
CA PHE A 115 -8.38 -13.82 1.91
C PHE A 115 -9.23 -13.93 3.17
N PRO A 116 -9.08 -15.04 3.94
CA PRO A 116 -9.85 -15.24 5.17
C PRO A 116 -9.48 -14.22 6.25
N LYS A 117 -10.40 -14.01 7.21
CA LYS A 117 -10.15 -13.15 8.37
C LYS A 117 -9.16 -13.78 9.35
N ASN A 118 -8.42 -12.92 10.08
CA ASN A 118 -7.49 -13.33 11.15
C ASN A 118 -6.44 -14.37 10.71
N ASP A 119 -5.89 -14.19 9.51
CA ASP A 119 -4.97 -15.14 8.91
C ASP A 119 -3.51 -14.68 8.92
N PHE A 120 -3.28 -13.37 8.96
CA PHE A 120 -1.94 -12.82 8.81
C PHE A 120 -1.38 -12.21 10.10
N ASP A 121 -0.09 -12.48 10.34
CA ASP A 121 0.69 -11.82 11.40
C ASP A 121 1.12 -10.42 10.99
N ILE A 122 1.41 -10.24 9.70
CA ILE A 122 1.84 -8.96 9.14
C ILE A 122 1.13 -8.72 7.80
N ILE A 123 0.65 -7.50 7.61
CA ILE A 123 0.25 -6.99 6.28
C ILE A 123 1.22 -5.88 5.91
N THR A 124 1.78 -5.93 4.70
CA THR A 124 2.62 -4.87 4.12
C THR A 124 1.89 -4.15 3.00
N CYS A 125 2.14 -2.84 2.87
CA CYS A 125 1.71 -2.01 1.75
C CYS A 125 2.87 -1.08 1.40
N SER A 126 3.52 -1.33 0.28
CA SER A 126 4.76 -0.67 -0.13
C SER A 126 4.54 0.19 -1.38
N ALA A 127 4.55 1.52 -1.23
CA ALA A 127 4.35 2.47 -2.33
C ALA A 127 3.10 2.17 -3.18
N SER A 128 1.97 1.86 -2.51
CA SER A 128 0.71 1.51 -3.17
C SER A 128 -0.50 2.21 -2.57
N PHE A 129 -0.39 2.70 -1.33
CA PHE A 129 -1.51 3.31 -0.60
C PHE A 129 -2.09 4.56 -1.30
N HIS A 130 -1.25 5.29 -2.04
CA HIS A 130 -1.64 6.48 -2.82
C HIS A 130 -2.53 6.17 -4.03
N HIS A 131 -2.66 4.90 -4.43
CA HIS A 131 -3.56 4.44 -5.49
C HIS A 131 -4.96 4.06 -4.98
N PHE A 132 -5.17 3.95 -3.66
CA PHE A 132 -6.45 3.46 -3.13
C PHE A 132 -7.51 4.56 -3.11
N PRO A 133 -8.64 4.40 -3.83
CA PRO A 133 -9.72 5.38 -3.86
C PRO A 133 -10.37 5.60 -2.48
N HIS A 134 -10.51 4.52 -1.70
CA HIS A 134 -11.10 4.52 -0.36
C HIS A 134 -10.14 3.88 0.65
N PRO A 135 -9.07 4.60 1.07
CA PRO A 135 -8.06 4.06 1.98
C PRO A 135 -8.61 3.66 3.35
N ASP A 136 -9.76 4.24 3.73
CA ASP A 136 -10.53 3.85 4.90
C ASP A 136 -11.06 2.42 4.81
N ARG A 137 -11.50 1.97 3.63
CA ARG A 137 -11.93 0.58 3.38
C ARG A 137 -10.75 -0.39 3.40
N PHE A 138 -9.62 0.00 2.83
CA PHE A 138 -8.40 -0.80 2.96
C PHE A 138 -8.01 -1.01 4.42
N LEU A 139 -8.07 0.03 5.26
CA LEU A 139 -7.78 -0.08 6.69
C LEU A 139 -8.76 -1.01 7.42
N ASP A 140 -10.04 -1.01 7.04
CA ASP A 140 -11.04 -1.96 7.56
C ASP A 140 -10.72 -3.40 7.12
N GLU A 141 -10.36 -3.62 5.86
CA GLU A 141 -9.91 -4.93 5.35
C GLU A 141 -8.63 -5.40 6.06
N ALA A 142 -7.64 -4.54 6.21
CA ALA A 142 -6.43 -4.88 6.96
C ALA A 142 -6.75 -5.29 8.41
N SER A 143 -7.70 -4.59 9.07
CA SER A 143 -8.16 -4.96 10.40
C SER A 143 -8.87 -6.31 10.43
N ARG A 144 -9.65 -6.66 9.41
CA ARG A 144 -10.32 -7.95 9.27
C ARG A 144 -9.35 -9.11 9.08
N LEU A 145 -8.30 -8.88 8.29
CA LEU A 145 -7.34 -9.91 7.85
C LEU A 145 -6.27 -10.22 8.89
N LEU A 146 -5.85 -9.23 9.66
CA LEU A 146 -4.83 -9.40 10.68
C LEU A 146 -5.33 -10.22 11.86
N LYS A 147 -4.47 -11.07 12.38
CA LYS A 147 -4.62 -11.67 13.72
C LYS A 147 -4.71 -10.57 14.79
N GLN A 148 -5.08 -10.95 16.01
CA GLN A 148 -5.30 -9.97 17.10
C GLN A 148 -4.07 -9.10 17.36
N ASP A 149 -2.89 -9.69 17.43
CA ASP A 149 -1.61 -9.01 17.70
C ASP A 149 -0.84 -8.68 16.41
N GLY A 150 -1.52 -8.79 15.25
CA GLY A 150 -0.91 -8.57 13.95
C GLY A 150 -0.59 -7.09 13.69
N ARG A 151 0.33 -6.86 12.77
CA ARG A 151 0.80 -5.51 12.41
C ARG A 151 0.53 -5.18 10.94
N LEU A 152 0.04 -3.95 10.71
CA LEU A 152 -0.02 -3.35 9.38
C LEU A 152 1.21 -2.46 9.21
N VAL A 153 1.95 -2.67 8.13
CA VAL A 153 3.17 -1.93 7.78
C VAL A 153 2.93 -1.17 6.49
N ILE A 154 3.01 0.15 6.54
CA ILE A 154 2.84 1.02 5.38
C ILE A 154 4.14 1.79 5.16
N ALA A 155 4.72 1.67 3.97
CA ALA A 155 5.80 2.54 3.51
C ALA A 155 5.31 3.30 2.28
N GLU A 156 5.17 4.62 2.40
CA GLU A 156 4.49 5.43 1.41
C GLU A 156 5.31 6.67 1.03
N ILE A 157 5.02 7.22 -0.16
CA ILE A 157 5.71 8.39 -0.67
C ILE A 157 5.43 9.62 0.22
N HIS A 158 6.49 10.37 0.50
CA HIS A 158 6.45 11.63 1.24
C HIS A 158 7.06 12.75 0.40
N ILE A 159 6.25 13.73 0.03
CA ILE A 159 6.70 14.93 -0.69
C ILE A 159 6.51 16.13 0.24
N PRO A 160 7.57 16.59 0.93
CA PRO A 160 7.45 17.76 1.80
C PRO A 160 7.20 19.04 0.99
N VAL A 161 6.59 20.04 1.60
CA VAL A 161 6.40 21.41 1.11
C VAL A 161 5.46 21.54 -0.10
N VAL A 162 5.66 20.78 -1.19
CA VAL A 162 4.93 20.95 -2.46
C VAL A 162 3.79 19.93 -2.68
N THR A 163 3.43 19.14 -1.66
CA THR A 163 2.41 18.07 -1.77
C THR A 163 1.08 18.58 -2.36
N LYS A 164 0.63 19.78 -2.00
CA LYS A 164 -0.63 20.33 -2.53
C LYS A 164 -0.57 20.59 -4.03
N LEU A 165 0.55 21.15 -4.51
CA LEU A 165 0.77 21.40 -5.93
C LEU A 165 0.96 20.09 -6.69
N TYR A 166 1.66 19.11 -6.08
CA TYR A 166 1.84 17.79 -6.65
C TYR A 166 0.50 17.07 -6.80
N ASN A 167 -0.34 17.03 -5.76
CA ASN A 167 -1.68 16.43 -5.81
C ASN A 167 -2.59 17.12 -6.84
N TRP A 168 -2.51 18.46 -6.97
CA TRP A 168 -3.23 19.17 -8.02
C TRP A 168 -2.81 18.70 -9.42
N ARG A 169 -1.50 18.48 -9.63
CA ARG A 169 -0.96 17.95 -10.88
C ARG A 169 -1.38 16.50 -11.11
N LEU A 170 -1.30 15.64 -10.11
CA LEU A 170 -1.77 14.24 -10.20
C LEU A 170 -3.23 14.18 -10.65
N ASN A 171 -4.13 14.87 -9.95
CA ASN A 171 -5.56 14.87 -10.27
C ASN A 171 -5.90 15.38 -11.67
N ARG A 172 -4.99 16.12 -12.31
CA ARG A 172 -5.23 16.69 -13.64
C ARG A 172 -4.57 15.89 -14.76
N PHE A 173 -3.44 15.26 -14.51
CA PHE A 173 -2.57 14.72 -15.55
C PHE A 173 -2.15 13.27 -15.33
N SER A 174 -2.31 12.68 -14.14
CA SER A 174 -1.95 11.29 -13.93
C SER A 174 -2.88 10.37 -14.73
N THR A 175 -2.30 9.32 -15.30
CA THR A 175 -2.97 8.22 -16.00
C THR A 175 -2.63 6.88 -15.35
N GLU A 176 -1.93 6.91 -14.20
CA GLU A 176 -1.40 5.76 -13.47
C GLU A 176 -2.34 5.31 -12.35
N GLY A 177 -3.51 5.97 -12.22
CA GLY A 177 -4.48 5.69 -11.17
C GLY A 177 -4.08 6.23 -9.80
N ASP A 178 -3.18 7.23 -9.75
CA ASP A 178 -2.85 7.91 -8.51
C ASP A 178 -4.05 8.70 -7.99
N VAL A 179 -4.41 8.49 -6.74
CA VAL A 179 -5.48 9.24 -6.07
C VAL A 179 -4.90 10.44 -5.35
N LYS A 180 -3.91 10.21 -4.48
CA LYS A 180 -3.38 11.26 -3.61
C LYS A 180 -2.10 10.86 -2.91
N VAL A 181 -1.11 11.74 -2.90
CA VAL A 181 0.02 11.66 -1.97
C VAL A 181 -0.37 12.31 -0.65
N TYR A 182 -0.22 11.57 0.43
CA TYR A 182 -0.61 11.97 1.77
C TYR A 182 0.52 12.64 2.54
N GLN A 183 0.18 13.69 3.29
CA GLN A 183 1.09 14.23 4.29
C GLN A 183 1.05 13.36 5.57
N PRO A 184 2.14 13.33 6.37
CA PRO A 184 2.19 12.53 7.60
C PRO A 184 1.02 12.81 8.56
N LYS A 185 0.62 14.07 8.72
CA LYS A 185 -0.51 14.43 9.58
C LYS A 185 -1.86 13.86 9.10
N GLU A 186 -2.04 13.76 7.78
CA GLU A 186 -3.26 13.21 7.20
C GLU A 186 -3.34 11.69 7.44
N LEU A 187 -2.21 10.97 7.26
CA LEU A 187 -2.15 9.53 7.54
C LEU A 187 -2.36 9.25 9.03
N VAL A 188 -1.70 9.99 9.92
CA VAL A 188 -1.86 9.84 11.37
C VAL A 188 -3.33 10.02 11.78
N SER A 189 -4.01 11.05 11.27
CA SER A 189 -5.44 11.29 11.55
C SER A 189 -6.30 10.13 11.05
N LEU A 190 -6.08 9.68 9.80
CA LEU A 190 -6.82 8.57 9.19
C LEU A 190 -6.63 7.27 9.97
N PHE A 191 -5.40 6.94 10.38
CA PHE A 191 -5.13 5.74 11.17
C PHE A 191 -5.84 5.78 12.53
N GLN A 192 -5.78 6.91 13.24
CA GLN A 192 -6.47 7.08 14.52
C GLN A 192 -7.99 6.99 14.38
N GLU A 193 -8.57 7.65 13.36
CA GLU A 193 -10.01 7.59 13.08
C GLU A 193 -10.50 6.17 12.78
N LYS A 194 -9.63 5.33 12.22
CA LYS A 194 -9.91 3.92 11.89
C LYS A 194 -9.52 2.92 13.00
N GLY A 195 -9.20 3.41 14.20
CA GLY A 195 -8.90 2.56 15.35
C GLY A 195 -7.51 1.90 15.30
N TRP A 196 -6.53 2.56 14.67
CA TRP A 196 -5.16 2.07 14.63
C TRP A 196 -4.24 2.86 15.56
N LYS A 197 -3.41 2.14 16.30
CA LYS A 197 -2.31 2.70 17.09
C LYS A 197 -1.02 2.63 16.28
N ILE A 198 -0.30 3.74 16.18
CA ILE A 198 1.04 3.77 15.60
C ILE A 198 2.03 3.27 16.65
N VAL A 199 2.70 2.16 16.38
CA VAL A 199 3.70 1.56 17.26
C VAL A 199 5.13 1.88 16.84
N ASN A 200 5.34 2.16 15.56
CA ASN A 200 6.62 2.64 15.03
C ASN A 200 6.36 3.60 13.86
N HIS A 201 7.18 4.63 13.74
CA HIS A 201 7.07 5.63 12.67
C HIS A 201 8.45 6.19 12.33
N LYS A 202 8.74 6.27 11.04
CA LYS A 202 9.98 6.86 10.53
C LYS A 202 9.69 7.70 9.29
N ILE A 203 10.36 8.84 9.17
CA ILE A 203 10.42 9.61 7.93
C ILE A 203 11.88 9.69 7.51
N PHE A 204 12.17 9.26 6.30
CA PHE A 204 13.51 9.33 5.73
C PHE A 204 13.43 9.75 4.27
N LEU A 205 13.95 10.92 3.94
CA LEU A 205 13.86 11.51 2.60
C LEU A 205 12.40 11.56 2.11
N GLN A 206 12.08 10.80 1.05
CA GLN A 206 10.75 10.74 0.45
C GLN A 206 9.96 9.49 0.89
N ILE A 207 10.36 8.84 1.97
CA ILE A 207 9.68 7.68 2.54
C ILE A 207 9.10 8.04 3.90
N GLN A 208 7.80 7.82 4.08
CA GLN A 208 7.15 7.76 5.37
C GLN A 208 6.76 6.31 5.66
N TYR A 209 7.19 5.81 6.81
CA TYR A 209 7.01 4.42 7.23
C TYR A 209 6.25 4.36 8.54
N TYR A 210 5.29 3.48 8.62
CA TYR A 210 4.44 3.26 9.78
C TYR A 210 4.29 1.78 10.07
N GLU A 211 4.39 1.39 11.35
CA GLU A 211 3.88 0.13 11.86
C GLU A 211 2.68 0.43 12.76
N LEU A 212 1.58 -0.26 12.48
CA LEU A 212 0.28 -0.03 13.09
C LEU A 212 -0.23 -1.31 13.74
N GLN A 213 -0.90 -1.17 14.89
CA GLN A 213 -1.64 -2.24 15.54
C GLN A 213 -3.09 -1.81 15.76
N LYS A 214 -4.01 -2.77 15.79
CA LYS A 214 -5.40 -2.52 16.15
C LYS A 214 -5.50 -2.05 17.61
N LEU A 215 -6.41 -1.11 17.88
CA LEU A 215 -6.78 -0.71 19.24
C LEU A 215 -7.70 -1.72 19.90
#